data_02b115c6a7bc06b3abbc949df204b50a
#
_entry.id   02b115c6a7bc06b3abbc949df204b50a
#
_cell.length_a   1.000
_cell.length_b   1.000
_cell.length_c   1.000
_cell.angle_alpha   90.00
_cell.angle_beta   90.00
_cell.angle_gamma   90.00
#
_symmetry.space_group_name_H-M   'P 1'
#
loop_
_entity.id
_entity.type
_entity.pdbx_description
1 polymer ?
#
loop_
_entity_poly.entity_id
_entity_poly.type
_entity_poly.pdbx_seq_one_letter_code
_entity_poly.pdbx_strand_id
1 'polypeptide(L)'
;LNSMNIMIVTDKLLKKIDLDIKKVEIHDSLIKVLTSTNILISDRVNYEVNLNRLVLSFKDLQKLFKRDIKSIDMRYSNGFAIK
;
A
#
# COMPACT_ATOMS: atom_id res chain seq x y z
N LEU A 1 9.64 9.83 -6.75
CA LEU A 1 10.55 9.13 -5.84
C LEU A 1 11.45 8.17 -6.60
N ASN A 2 12.70 8.09 -6.23
CA ASN A 2 13.59 7.07 -6.76
C ASN A 2 13.41 5.75 -5.98
N SER A 3 14.04 4.67 -6.47
CA SER A 3 13.88 3.34 -5.87
C SER A 3 14.26 3.29 -4.40
N MET A 4 15.35 3.97 -4.02
CA MET A 4 15.80 4.00 -2.63
C MET A 4 14.77 4.68 -1.74
N ASN A 5 14.23 5.82 -2.16
CA ASN A 5 13.22 6.54 -1.40
C ASN A 5 11.92 5.73 -1.28
N ILE A 6 11.53 5.02 -2.34
CA ILE A 6 10.36 4.15 -2.31
C ILE A 6 10.52 3.08 -1.25
N MET A 7 11.69 2.44 -1.17
CA MET A 7 11.94 1.41 -0.18
C MET A 7 11.89 1.96 1.25
N ILE A 8 12.50 3.12 1.48
CA ILE A 8 12.52 3.77 2.80
C ILE A 8 11.11 4.14 3.25
N VAL A 9 10.34 4.77 2.36
CA VAL A 9 8.96 5.18 2.66
C VAL A 9 8.09 3.96 2.93
N THR A 10 8.22 2.92 2.12
CA THR A 10 7.43 1.70 2.27
C THR A 10 7.70 1.05 3.62
N ASP A 11 8.98 0.85 3.97
CA ASP A 11 9.35 0.23 5.24
C ASP A 11 8.82 1.04 6.43
N LYS A 12 9.04 2.34 6.39
CA LYS A 12 8.62 3.23 7.47
C LYS A 12 7.11 3.22 7.70
N LEU A 13 6.34 3.28 6.63
CA LEU A 13 4.88 3.40 6.74
C LEU A 13 4.22 2.05 7.05
N LEU A 14 4.66 0.96 6.43
CA LEU A 14 4.04 -0.34 6.67
C LEU A 14 4.33 -0.91 8.05
N LYS A 15 5.40 -0.48 8.72
CA LYS A 15 5.63 -0.85 10.11
C LYS A 15 4.53 -0.37 11.03
N LYS A 16 3.87 0.74 10.69
CA LYS A 16 2.79 1.30 11.52
C LYS A 16 1.55 0.42 11.53
N ILE A 17 1.39 -0.47 10.58
CA ILE A 17 0.25 -1.37 10.46
C ILE A 17 0.66 -2.84 10.50
N ASP A 18 1.87 -3.12 10.95
CA ASP A 18 2.41 -4.47 11.14
C ASP A 18 2.35 -5.35 9.90
N LEU A 19 2.59 -4.77 8.72
CA LEU A 19 2.68 -5.52 7.48
C LEU A 19 4.13 -5.78 7.13
N ASP A 20 4.47 -7.06 6.94
CA ASP A 20 5.78 -7.46 6.50
C ASP A 20 5.88 -7.39 4.98
N ILE A 21 6.91 -6.70 4.50
CA ILE A 21 7.16 -6.55 3.08
C ILE A 21 7.86 -7.80 2.56
N LYS A 22 7.26 -8.44 1.54
CA LYS A 22 7.88 -9.58 0.87
C LYS A 22 8.62 -9.15 -0.39
N LYS A 23 8.05 -8.22 -1.14
CA LYS A 23 8.64 -7.77 -2.40
C LYS A 23 8.07 -6.40 -2.78
N VAL A 24 8.90 -5.54 -3.36
CA VAL A 24 8.46 -4.28 -3.94
C VAL A 24 8.80 -4.31 -5.41
N GLU A 25 7.78 -4.16 -6.28
CA GLU A 25 7.93 -4.11 -7.72
C GLU A 25 7.72 -2.68 -8.19
N ILE A 26 8.74 -2.10 -8.80
CA ILE A 26 8.72 -0.71 -9.26
C ILE A 26 8.72 -0.71 -10.78
N HIS A 27 7.65 -0.19 -11.35
CA HIS A 27 7.48 -0.02 -12.79
C HIS A 27 7.48 1.47 -13.13
N ASP A 28 7.42 1.83 -14.41
CA ASP A 28 7.49 3.23 -14.83
C ASP A 28 6.39 4.09 -14.21
N SER A 29 5.17 3.59 -14.16
CA SER A 29 4.02 4.34 -13.66
C SER A 29 3.34 3.68 -12.46
N LEU A 30 3.79 2.52 -12.02
CA LEU A 30 3.10 1.69 -11.06
C LEU A 30 4.07 1.12 -10.02
N ILE A 31 3.62 1.03 -8.78
CA ILE A 31 4.34 0.33 -7.72
C ILE A 31 3.41 -0.72 -7.13
N LYS A 32 3.91 -1.96 -7.03
CA LYS A 32 3.23 -3.04 -6.32
C LYS A 32 4.05 -3.45 -5.12
N VAL A 33 3.40 -3.56 -3.97
CA VAL A 33 4.05 -4.04 -2.74
C VAL A 33 3.37 -5.34 -2.34
N LEU A 34 4.13 -6.42 -2.34
CA LEU A 34 3.65 -7.71 -1.87
C LEU A 34 4.02 -7.83 -0.39
N THR A 35 3.00 -7.95 0.45
CA THR A 35 3.18 -8.16 1.88
C THR A 35 2.89 -9.61 2.23
N SER A 36 3.02 -9.96 3.50
CA SER A 36 2.69 -11.31 3.96
C SER A 36 1.21 -11.67 3.76
N THR A 37 0.32 -10.69 3.66
CA THR A 37 -1.13 -10.91 3.60
C THR A 37 -1.83 -10.25 2.43
N ASN A 38 -1.25 -9.19 1.86
CA ASN A 38 -1.94 -8.37 0.86
C ASN A 38 -1.02 -7.99 -0.30
N ILE A 39 -1.63 -7.55 -1.39
CA ILE A 39 -0.94 -6.89 -2.49
C ILE A 39 -1.43 -5.44 -2.52
N LEU A 40 -0.50 -4.49 -2.42
CA LEU A 40 -0.81 -3.07 -2.46
C LEU A 40 -0.40 -2.51 -3.83
N ILE A 41 -1.28 -1.74 -4.44
CA ILE A 41 -1.06 -1.19 -5.78
C ILE A 41 -1.22 0.32 -5.72
N SER A 42 -0.25 1.05 -6.27
CA SER A 42 -0.31 2.51 -6.33
C SER A 42 0.28 3.01 -7.63
N ASP A 43 -0.16 4.19 -8.07
CA ASP A 43 0.58 4.92 -9.06
C ASP A 43 1.87 5.44 -8.41
N ARG A 44 2.91 5.63 -9.24
CA ARG A 44 4.22 6.02 -8.73
C ARG A 44 4.26 7.48 -8.28
N VAL A 45 3.54 8.34 -8.98
CA VAL A 45 3.54 9.78 -8.73
C VAL A 45 3.03 10.13 -7.34
N ASN A 46 1.95 9.48 -6.90
CA ASN A 46 1.30 9.77 -5.62
C ASN A 46 1.55 8.70 -4.57
N TYR A 47 2.65 7.94 -4.71
CA TYR A 47 2.87 6.76 -3.88
C TYR A 47 2.88 7.07 -2.38
N GLU A 48 3.65 8.06 -1.96
CA GLU A 48 3.76 8.39 -0.54
C GLU A 48 2.44 8.87 0.04
N VAL A 49 1.72 9.72 -0.68
CA VAL A 49 0.40 10.21 -0.27
C VAL A 49 -0.58 9.06 -0.16
N ASN A 50 -0.60 8.18 -1.17
CA ASN A 50 -1.51 7.03 -1.19
C ASN A 50 -1.20 6.06 -0.06
N LEU A 51 0.06 5.79 0.20
CA LEU A 51 0.46 4.87 1.27
C LEU A 51 0.12 5.44 2.65
N ASN A 52 0.28 6.74 2.84
CA ASN A 52 -0.14 7.41 4.08
C ASN A 52 -1.64 7.27 4.31
N ARG A 53 -2.46 7.48 3.26
CA ARG A 53 -3.91 7.31 3.37
C ARG A 53 -4.26 5.89 3.77
N LEU A 54 -3.59 4.91 3.17
CA LEU A 54 -3.82 3.51 3.50
C LEU A 54 -3.50 3.21 4.96
N VAL A 55 -2.36 3.67 5.44
CA VAL A 55 -1.94 3.42 6.83
C VAL A 55 -2.95 4.00 7.82
N LEU A 56 -3.45 5.21 7.55
CA LEU A 56 -4.44 5.85 8.42
C LEU A 56 -5.78 5.10 8.43
N SER A 57 -6.13 4.44 7.35
CA SER A 57 -7.43 3.80 7.17
C SER A 57 -7.42 2.29 7.35
N PHE A 58 -6.24 1.69 7.49
CA PHE A 58 -6.09 0.24 7.35
C PHE A 58 -6.92 -0.57 8.34
N LYS A 59 -6.89 -0.19 9.62
CA LYS A 59 -7.67 -0.90 10.64
C LYS A 59 -9.17 -0.82 10.37
N ASP A 60 -9.63 0.35 9.95
CA ASP A 60 -11.04 0.55 9.63
C ASP A 60 -11.45 -0.28 8.42
N LEU A 61 -10.58 -0.37 7.40
CA LEU A 61 -10.84 -1.19 6.22
C LEU A 61 -10.99 -2.66 6.57
N GLN A 62 -10.08 -3.20 7.38
CA GLN A 62 -10.15 -4.60 7.81
C GLN A 62 -11.38 -4.86 8.65
N LYS A 63 -11.67 -3.96 9.59
CA LYS A 63 -12.83 -4.07 10.47
C LYS A 63 -14.14 -4.06 9.68
N LEU A 64 -14.22 -3.18 8.67
CA LEU A 64 -15.42 -3.03 7.86
C LEU A 64 -15.76 -4.30 7.08
N PHE A 65 -14.75 -4.93 6.49
CA PHE A 65 -14.95 -6.11 5.65
C PHE A 65 -14.94 -7.43 6.42
N LYS A 66 -14.44 -7.44 7.66
CA LYS A 66 -14.41 -8.62 8.56
C LYS A 66 -13.83 -9.87 7.92
N ARG A 67 -12.92 -9.70 6.99
CA ARG A 67 -12.27 -10.81 6.29
C ARG A 67 -10.92 -10.35 5.76
N ASP A 68 -10.12 -11.31 5.33
CA ASP A 68 -8.81 -11.01 4.75
C ASP A 68 -8.98 -10.23 3.45
N ILE A 69 -8.28 -9.12 3.37
CA ILE A 69 -8.21 -8.30 2.16
C ILE A 69 -7.03 -8.81 1.35
N LYS A 70 -7.27 -9.26 0.10
CA LYS A 70 -6.21 -9.80 -0.75
C LYS A 70 -5.42 -8.73 -1.48
N SER A 71 -6.11 -7.72 -1.98
CA SER A 71 -5.44 -6.61 -2.67
C SER A 71 -6.12 -5.29 -2.40
N ILE A 72 -5.33 -4.23 -2.38
CA ILE A 72 -5.81 -2.86 -2.18
C ILE A 72 -5.19 -2.00 -3.27
N ASP A 73 -6.03 -1.47 -4.15
CA ASP A 73 -5.61 -0.57 -5.21
C ASP A 73 -5.80 0.87 -4.76
N MET A 74 -4.70 1.59 -4.61
CA MET A 74 -4.68 2.94 -4.07
C MET A 74 -4.64 4.02 -5.15
N ARG A 75 -4.86 3.66 -6.41
CA ARG A 75 -4.73 4.60 -7.53
C ARG A 75 -5.89 5.60 -7.66
N TYR A 76 -6.92 5.46 -6.83
CA TYR A 76 -8.11 6.30 -6.87
C TYR A 76 -7.97 7.46 -5.88
N SER A 77 -8.31 8.68 -6.32
CA SER A 77 -8.10 9.90 -5.52
C SER A 77 -9.00 9.98 -4.29
N ASN A 78 -10.16 9.31 -4.31
CA ASN A 78 -11.17 9.43 -3.27
C ASN A 78 -11.52 8.09 -2.60
N GLY A 79 -10.62 7.12 -2.65
CA GLY A 79 -10.86 5.85 -2.00
C GLY A 79 -9.92 4.75 -2.46
N PHE A 80 -10.28 3.52 -2.14
CA PHE A 80 -9.50 2.33 -2.48
C PHE A 80 -10.39 1.30 -3.16
N ALA A 81 -9.86 0.56 -4.13
CA ALA A 81 -10.52 -0.62 -4.66
C ALA A 81 -9.97 -1.83 -3.90
N ILE A 82 -10.84 -2.54 -3.21
CA ILE A 82 -10.47 -3.64 -2.32
C ILE A 82 -11.02 -4.95 -2.87
N LYS A 83 -10.16 -5.93 -2.92
CA LYS A 83 -10.55 -7.28 -3.41
C LYS A 83 -10.13 -8.37 -2.44
#